data_7ebf4da3f9bbb06d72b1b969e18a02d9
#
_entry.id   7ebf4da3f9bbb06d72b1b969e18a02d9
#
_cell.length_a   1.000
_cell.length_b   1.000
_cell.length_c   1.000
_cell.angle_alpha   90.00
_cell.angle_beta   90.00
_cell.angle_gamma   90.00
#
_symmetry.space_group_name_H-M   'P 1'
#
loop_
_entity.id
_entity.type
_entity.pdbx_description
1 polymer ?
#
loop_
_entity_poly.entity_id
_entity_poly.type
_entity_poly.pdbx_seq_one_letter_code
_entity_poly.pdbx_strand_id
1 'polypeptide(L)'
;TEIYTLSLHDALPILVLREPDFGSMTVLFAVMLGILLWVGFDLFILYFIVSIPIVFILSLMGAQYYFVYATAFAGTAIFFRRKIILTVAAIGIIIAVGYASIFIYETLPPHQKKRIDVFLNPGLDPQGAGYNVIQSIYAVGNGQITGKGFLEGTQTQLRYIPKQWTDFIFSVPAEEFGFIGGITVLGLLVMLMMRAIAIAQETRSKYMSIVCIGGASLLFYHTLINIGMAIGLMPVMGIPLPFISSGGSSLVVNMVIVGFMLNAYRAHRKPKD
;
A
#
# COMPACT_ATOMS: atom_id res chain seq x y z
N THR A 1 -5.24 7.90 -36.81
CA THR A 1 -4.22 7.23 -35.98
C THR A 1 -4.31 7.68 -34.51
N GLU A 2 -4.79 8.89 -34.19
CA GLU A 2 -4.93 9.40 -32.81
C GLU A 2 -6.10 8.77 -32.04
N ILE A 3 -7.15 8.32 -32.72
CA ILE A 3 -8.33 7.75 -32.07
C ILE A 3 -8.03 6.38 -31.42
N TYR A 4 -7.11 5.60 -31.99
CA TYR A 4 -6.76 4.26 -31.46
C TYR A 4 -5.80 4.33 -30.26
N THR A 5 -4.99 5.36 -30.14
CA THR A 5 -4.08 5.52 -28.99
C THR A 5 -4.81 5.96 -27.73
N LEU A 6 -5.84 6.82 -27.86
CA LEU A 6 -6.69 7.21 -26.74
C LEU A 6 -7.45 6.02 -26.13
N SER A 7 -7.99 5.14 -26.98
CA SER A 7 -8.79 3.99 -26.55
C SER A 7 -7.99 2.93 -25.77
N LEU A 8 -6.68 2.78 -26.05
CA LEU A 8 -5.86 1.80 -25.34
C LEU A 8 -5.46 2.27 -23.93
N HIS A 9 -5.14 3.56 -23.77
CA HIS A 9 -4.83 4.14 -22.48
C HIS A 9 -6.05 4.24 -21.54
N ASP A 10 -7.25 4.48 -22.12
CA ASP A 10 -8.49 4.52 -21.35
C ASP A 10 -9.03 3.11 -21.03
N ALA A 11 -8.73 2.11 -21.89
CA ALA A 11 -9.18 0.73 -21.69
C ALA A 11 -8.39 0.00 -20.59
N LEU A 12 -7.10 0.31 -20.37
CA LEU A 12 -6.28 -0.37 -19.38
C LEU A 12 -6.82 -0.22 -17.94
N PRO A 13 -7.17 0.98 -17.45
CA PRO A 13 -7.80 1.14 -16.13
C PRO A 13 -9.16 0.44 -16.02
N ILE A 14 -9.96 0.44 -17.11
CA ILE A 14 -11.28 -0.21 -17.14
C ILE A 14 -11.14 -1.74 -17.15
N LEU A 15 -10.15 -2.29 -17.83
CA LEU A 15 -9.86 -3.73 -17.84
C LEU A 15 -9.38 -4.20 -16.46
N VAL A 16 -8.51 -3.43 -15.78
CA VAL A 16 -8.05 -3.72 -14.42
C VAL A 16 -9.20 -3.61 -13.41
N LEU A 17 -10.14 -2.69 -13.60
CA LEU A 17 -11.36 -2.58 -12.77
C LEU A 17 -12.31 -3.78 -12.93
N ARG A 18 -12.26 -4.50 -14.07
CA ARG A 18 -13.04 -5.72 -14.30
C ARG A 18 -12.38 -7.00 -13.80
N GLU A 19 -11.07 -6.95 -13.54
CA GLU A 19 -10.40 -8.08 -12.87
C GLU A 19 -10.74 -8.07 -11.39
N PRO A 20 -11.01 -9.23 -10.76
CA PRO A 20 -11.33 -9.32 -9.34
C PRO A 20 -10.12 -9.08 -8.42
N ASP A 21 -9.02 -8.53 -8.94
CA ASP A 21 -7.80 -8.25 -8.19
C ASP A 21 -7.77 -6.82 -7.66
N PHE A 22 -8.43 -6.64 -6.52
CA PHE A 22 -8.44 -5.38 -5.78
C PHE A 22 -7.03 -4.95 -5.33
N GLY A 23 -6.13 -5.91 -5.06
CA GLY A 23 -4.75 -5.63 -4.67
C GLY A 23 -3.98 -4.87 -5.74
N SER A 24 -3.96 -5.39 -6.97
CA SER A 24 -3.27 -4.74 -8.10
C SER A 24 -3.82 -3.35 -8.42
N MET A 25 -5.15 -3.15 -8.31
CA MET A 25 -5.77 -1.84 -8.50
C MET A 25 -5.25 -0.82 -7.49
N THR A 26 -5.16 -1.18 -6.21
CA THR A 26 -4.67 -0.27 -5.16
C THR A 26 -3.19 0.05 -5.32
N VAL A 27 -2.37 -0.88 -5.83
CA VAL A 27 -0.95 -0.63 -6.17
C VAL A 27 -0.84 0.41 -7.27
N LEU A 28 -1.58 0.28 -8.37
CA LEU A 28 -1.57 1.25 -9.47
C LEU A 28 -1.99 2.64 -8.98
N PHE A 29 -3.02 2.69 -8.14
CA PHE A 29 -3.49 3.93 -7.54
C PHE A 29 -2.41 4.59 -6.67
N ALA A 30 -1.70 3.82 -5.83
CA ALA A 30 -0.62 4.32 -5.00
C ALA A 30 0.57 4.84 -5.81
N VAL A 31 0.94 4.13 -6.90
CA VAL A 31 1.99 4.58 -7.83
C VAL A 31 1.58 5.90 -8.49
N MET A 32 0.34 6.01 -8.96
CA MET A 32 -0.19 7.25 -9.53
C MET A 32 -0.12 8.41 -8.53
N LEU A 33 -0.55 8.20 -7.29
CA LEU A 33 -0.47 9.23 -6.24
C LEU A 33 0.98 9.66 -5.98
N GLY A 34 1.92 8.72 -5.92
CA GLY A 34 3.33 9.04 -5.72
C GLY A 34 3.92 9.86 -6.87
N ILE A 35 3.58 9.54 -8.11
CA ILE A 35 3.99 10.31 -9.29
C ILE A 35 3.36 11.71 -9.26
N LEU A 36 2.07 11.83 -8.97
CA LEU A 36 1.39 13.13 -8.88
C LEU A 36 1.99 14.02 -7.79
N LEU A 37 2.32 13.45 -6.63
CA LEU A 37 3.01 14.15 -5.56
C LEU A 37 4.37 14.70 -6.04
N TRP A 38 5.14 13.89 -6.77
CA TRP A 38 6.45 14.27 -7.27
C TRP A 38 6.40 15.37 -8.33
N VAL A 39 5.44 15.31 -9.22
CA VAL A 39 5.24 16.34 -10.28
C VAL A 39 4.77 17.67 -9.71
N GLY A 40 4.42 17.72 -8.42
CA GLY A 40 3.95 18.95 -7.76
C GLY A 40 2.45 19.17 -7.93
N PHE A 41 1.67 18.11 -8.06
CA PHE A 41 0.21 18.20 -8.07
C PHE A 41 -0.31 18.77 -6.76
N ASP A 42 -1.49 19.33 -6.78
CA ASP A 42 -2.08 20.04 -5.64
C ASP A 42 -2.22 19.12 -4.41
N LEU A 43 -1.48 19.43 -3.34
CA LEU A 43 -1.46 18.65 -2.10
C LEU A 43 -2.84 18.54 -1.44
N PHE A 44 -3.69 19.56 -1.59
CA PHE A 44 -5.05 19.52 -1.05
C PHE A 44 -5.89 18.48 -1.77
N ILE A 45 -5.79 18.41 -3.10
CA ILE A 45 -6.52 17.41 -3.88
C ILE A 45 -6.00 16.00 -3.58
N LEU A 46 -4.67 15.81 -3.46
CA LEU A 46 -4.09 14.51 -3.07
C LEU A 46 -4.56 14.08 -1.67
N TYR A 47 -4.54 15.01 -0.70
CA TYR A 47 -5.04 14.76 0.64
C TYR A 47 -6.52 14.37 0.63
N PHE A 48 -7.35 15.07 -0.15
CA PHE A 48 -8.77 14.76 -0.32
C PHE A 48 -8.97 13.36 -0.93
N ILE A 49 -8.26 13.02 -2.00
CA ILE A 49 -8.35 11.72 -2.66
C ILE A 49 -7.99 10.56 -1.70
N VAL A 50 -6.90 10.71 -0.93
CA VAL A 50 -6.47 9.70 0.06
C VAL A 50 -7.46 9.59 1.23
N SER A 51 -8.16 10.69 1.56
CA SER A 51 -9.15 10.70 2.63
C SER A 51 -10.40 9.87 2.32
N ILE A 52 -10.76 9.68 1.05
CA ILE A 52 -11.97 8.94 0.65
C ILE A 52 -11.95 7.48 1.15
N PRO A 53 -10.94 6.64 0.85
CA PRO A 53 -10.89 5.26 1.34
C PRO A 53 -10.74 5.19 2.87
N ILE A 54 -10.06 6.14 3.50
CA ILE A 54 -9.93 6.20 4.96
C ILE A 54 -11.29 6.42 5.60
N VAL A 55 -12.07 7.40 5.12
CA VAL A 55 -13.42 7.68 5.61
C VAL A 55 -14.34 6.47 5.42
N PHE A 56 -14.25 5.80 4.26
CA PHE A 56 -15.04 4.60 4.00
C PHE A 56 -14.79 3.52 5.07
N ILE A 57 -13.53 3.20 5.37
CA ILE A 57 -13.18 2.20 6.38
C ILE A 57 -13.61 2.65 7.78
N LEU A 58 -13.30 3.89 8.17
CA LEU A 58 -13.63 4.41 9.50
C LEU A 58 -15.13 4.46 9.75
N SER A 59 -15.92 4.73 8.71
CA SER A 59 -17.39 4.71 8.80
C SER A 59 -17.93 3.30 9.08
N LEU A 60 -17.31 2.26 8.52
CA LEU A 60 -17.68 0.87 8.82
C LEU A 60 -17.21 0.41 10.20
N MET A 61 -16.13 0.98 10.76
CA MET A 61 -15.70 0.72 12.13
C MET A 61 -16.65 1.33 13.19
N GLY A 62 -17.35 2.40 12.85
CA GLY A 62 -18.32 3.04 13.73
C GLY A 62 -18.42 4.55 13.55
N ALA A 63 -19.59 5.09 13.80
CA ALA A 63 -19.91 6.50 13.60
C ALA A 63 -18.94 7.44 14.35
N GLN A 64 -18.48 7.06 15.53
CA GLN A 64 -17.55 7.85 16.33
C GLN A 64 -16.20 8.09 15.60
N TYR A 65 -15.62 7.06 14.98
CA TYR A 65 -14.36 7.17 14.25
C TYR A 65 -14.52 8.02 12.99
N TYR A 66 -15.62 7.83 12.30
CA TYR A 66 -15.99 8.65 11.14
C TYR A 66 -16.12 10.13 11.51
N PHE A 67 -16.86 10.49 12.55
CA PHE A 67 -17.04 11.89 12.95
C PHE A 67 -15.74 12.53 13.42
N VAL A 68 -14.90 11.82 14.17
CA VAL A 68 -13.56 12.32 14.57
C VAL A 68 -12.72 12.63 13.34
N TYR A 69 -12.68 11.72 12.36
CA TYR A 69 -11.90 11.97 11.15
C TYR A 69 -12.49 13.09 10.29
N ALA A 70 -13.80 13.15 10.10
CA ALA A 70 -14.47 14.19 9.32
C ALA A 70 -14.23 15.60 9.90
N THR A 71 -14.26 15.74 11.24
CA THR A 71 -13.94 17.01 11.91
C THR A 71 -12.46 17.38 11.77
N ALA A 72 -11.54 16.41 11.91
CA ALA A 72 -10.12 16.62 11.67
C ALA A 72 -9.85 17.00 10.22
N PHE A 73 -10.49 16.34 9.26
CA PHE A 73 -10.39 16.70 7.84
C PHE A 73 -10.88 18.13 7.58
N ALA A 74 -12.02 18.51 8.13
CA ALA A 74 -12.55 19.88 7.97
C ALA A 74 -11.58 20.93 8.54
N GLY A 75 -11.01 20.71 9.72
CA GLY A 75 -10.02 21.58 10.33
C GLY A 75 -8.76 21.76 9.49
N THR A 76 -8.19 20.64 9.00
CA THR A 76 -7.01 20.67 8.12
C THR A 76 -7.30 21.25 6.75
N ALA A 77 -8.48 20.99 6.18
CA ALA A 77 -8.91 21.56 4.90
C ALA A 77 -8.97 23.09 4.93
N ILE A 78 -9.41 23.69 6.05
CA ILE A 78 -9.42 25.15 6.26
C ILE A 78 -7.97 25.67 6.30
N PHE A 79 -7.02 24.95 6.89
CA PHE A 79 -5.62 25.36 6.96
C PHE A 79 -4.94 25.48 5.60
N PHE A 80 -5.37 24.72 4.59
CA PHE A 80 -4.85 24.82 3.21
C PHE A 80 -5.21 26.13 2.50
N ARG A 81 -6.05 27.00 3.10
CA ARG A 81 -6.43 28.33 2.58
C ARG A 81 -6.87 28.35 1.11
N ARG A 82 -7.58 27.31 0.69
CA ARG A 82 -8.13 27.22 -0.67
C ARG A 82 -9.41 28.04 -0.83
N LYS A 83 -9.89 28.18 -2.08
CA LYS A 83 -11.20 28.80 -2.34
C LYS A 83 -12.26 28.10 -1.50
N ILE A 84 -13.04 28.86 -0.77
CA ILE A 84 -14.06 28.36 0.18
C ILE A 84 -14.98 27.31 -0.47
N ILE A 85 -15.32 27.50 -1.75
CA ILE A 85 -16.17 26.57 -2.50
C ILE A 85 -15.54 25.19 -2.61
N LEU A 86 -14.23 25.10 -2.91
CA LEU A 86 -13.53 23.80 -3.00
C LEU A 86 -13.43 23.10 -1.65
N THR A 87 -13.18 23.88 -0.59
CA THR A 87 -13.10 23.35 0.78
C THR A 87 -14.48 22.80 1.22
N VAL A 88 -15.55 23.58 1.01
CA VAL A 88 -16.91 23.16 1.36
C VAL A 88 -17.34 21.96 0.53
N ALA A 89 -17.03 21.93 -0.76
CA ALA A 89 -17.32 20.78 -1.61
C ALA A 89 -16.59 19.50 -1.15
N ALA A 90 -15.29 19.61 -0.81
CA ALA A 90 -14.51 18.49 -0.31
C ALA A 90 -15.07 17.95 1.02
N ILE A 91 -15.41 18.81 1.96
CA ILE A 91 -16.04 18.43 3.23
C ILE A 91 -17.40 17.78 2.96
N GLY A 92 -18.22 18.34 2.07
CA GLY A 92 -19.51 17.77 1.68
C GLY A 92 -19.40 16.36 1.09
N ILE A 93 -18.38 16.12 0.23
CA ILE A 93 -18.14 14.80 -0.34
C ILE A 93 -17.67 13.81 0.74
N ILE A 94 -16.78 14.21 1.64
CA ILE A 94 -16.34 13.36 2.77
C ILE A 94 -17.53 12.95 3.65
N ILE A 95 -18.43 13.88 3.93
CA ILE A 95 -19.66 13.60 4.67
C ILE A 95 -20.56 12.63 3.88
N ALA A 96 -20.75 12.88 2.59
CA ALA A 96 -21.57 12.03 1.73
C ALA A 96 -21.02 10.60 1.61
N VAL A 97 -19.69 10.43 1.46
CA VAL A 97 -19.03 9.13 1.43
C VAL A 97 -19.25 8.38 2.76
N GLY A 98 -19.13 9.06 3.89
CA GLY A 98 -19.38 8.43 5.20
C GLY A 98 -20.79 7.90 5.34
N TYR A 99 -21.80 8.65 4.92
CA TYR A 99 -23.18 8.18 4.94
C TYR A 99 -23.47 7.09 3.89
N ALA A 100 -22.86 7.20 2.71
CA ALA A 100 -23.04 6.24 1.63
C ALA A 100 -22.29 4.92 1.86
N SER A 101 -21.34 4.89 2.80
CA SER A 101 -20.43 3.74 3.00
C SER A 101 -21.17 2.43 3.30
N ILE A 102 -22.25 2.48 4.10
CA ILE A 102 -23.05 1.30 4.44
C ILE A 102 -23.71 0.74 3.17
N PHE A 103 -24.32 1.63 2.38
CA PHE A 103 -24.95 1.24 1.11
C PHE A 103 -23.93 0.70 0.12
N ILE A 104 -22.79 1.36 -0.02
CA ILE A 104 -21.68 0.91 -0.88
C ILE A 104 -21.19 -0.46 -0.43
N TYR A 105 -20.99 -0.65 0.88
CA TYR A 105 -20.56 -1.93 1.44
C TYR A 105 -21.55 -3.05 1.09
N GLU A 106 -22.86 -2.80 1.18
CA GLU A 106 -23.89 -3.80 0.84
C GLU A 106 -23.88 -4.21 -0.64
N THR A 107 -23.40 -3.36 -1.54
CA THR A 107 -23.30 -3.64 -2.98
C THR A 107 -22.02 -4.36 -3.37
N LEU A 108 -21.03 -4.45 -2.46
CA LEU A 108 -19.75 -5.12 -2.75
C LEU A 108 -19.91 -6.62 -3.00
N PRO A 109 -19.08 -7.21 -3.88
CA PRO A 109 -19.01 -8.66 -4.06
C PRO A 109 -18.65 -9.39 -2.75
N PRO A 110 -19.16 -10.63 -2.54
CA PRO A 110 -18.95 -11.36 -1.27
C PRO A 110 -17.48 -11.51 -0.86
N HIS A 111 -16.56 -11.70 -1.82
CA HIS A 111 -15.13 -11.84 -1.54
C HIS A 111 -14.49 -10.52 -1.03
N GLN A 112 -14.99 -9.36 -1.46
CA GLN A 112 -14.51 -8.05 -1.00
C GLN A 112 -15.08 -7.73 0.38
N LYS A 113 -16.38 -8.01 0.61
CA LYS A 113 -16.98 -7.92 1.95
C LYS A 113 -16.21 -8.74 2.96
N LYS A 114 -15.93 -10.00 2.63
CA LYS A 114 -15.18 -10.90 3.51
C LYS A 114 -13.81 -10.34 3.90
N ARG A 115 -13.09 -9.65 2.99
CA ARG A 115 -11.80 -9.00 3.32
C ARG A 115 -11.97 -7.86 4.31
N ILE A 116 -13.04 -7.06 4.17
CA ILE A 116 -13.34 -5.96 5.10
C ILE A 116 -13.77 -6.53 6.45
N ASP A 117 -14.65 -7.52 6.47
CA ASP A 117 -15.16 -8.15 7.70
C ASP A 117 -14.03 -8.78 8.52
N VAL A 118 -13.13 -9.51 7.85
CA VAL A 118 -11.94 -10.12 8.49
C VAL A 118 -10.97 -9.06 8.99
N PHE A 119 -10.84 -7.94 8.29
CA PHE A 119 -9.99 -6.84 8.75
C PHE A 119 -10.58 -6.17 10.01
N LEU A 120 -11.90 -5.94 10.04
CA LEU A 120 -12.57 -5.34 11.20
C LEU A 120 -12.64 -6.31 12.40
N ASN A 121 -12.85 -7.60 12.12
CA ASN A 121 -12.93 -8.64 13.12
C ASN A 121 -12.37 -9.98 12.57
N PRO A 122 -11.07 -10.27 12.76
CA PRO A 122 -10.48 -11.51 12.27
C PRO A 122 -11.12 -12.80 12.80
N GLY A 123 -11.82 -12.72 13.94
CA GLY A 123 -12.55 -13.85 14.53
C GLY A 123 -13.75 -14.33 13.72
N LEU A 124 -14.23 -13.57 12.72
CA LEU A 124 -15.35 -13.96 11.85
C LEU A 124 -14.97 -15.06 10.84
N ASP A 125 -13.68 -15.26 10.57
CA ASP A 125 -13.21 -16.32 9.67
C ASP A 125 -12.06 -17.13 10.31
N PRO A 126 -12.37 -17.93 11.35
CA PRO A 126 -11.35 -18.62 12.16
C PRO A 126 -10.67 -19.78 11.44
N GLN A 127 -11.08 -20.13 10.21
CA GLN A 127 -10.49 -21.21 9.40
C GLN A 127 -9.93 -20.71 8.06
N GLY A 128 -10.02 -19.40 7.76
CA GLY A 128 -9.59 -18.83 6.50
C GLY A 128 -8.63 -17.64 6.66
N ALA A 129 -8.98 -16.52 6.04
CA ALA A 129 -8.13 -15.33 6.05
C ALA A 129 -7.91 -14.76 7.46
N GLY A 130 -8.93 -14.83 8.34
CA GLY A 130 -8.83 -14.38 9.74
C GLY A 130 -7.82 -15.21 10.54
N TYR A 131 -7.78 -16.52 10.31
CA TYR A 131 -6.78 -17.40 10.92
C TYR A 131 -5.34 -16.94 10.58
N ASN A 132 -5.08 -16.69 9.30
CA ASN A 132 -3.76 -16.25 8.86
C ASN A 132 -3.31 -14.95 9.53
N VAL A 133 -4.23 -13.98 9.64
CA VAL A 133 -3.96 -12.69 10.30
C VAL A 133 -3.66 -12.90 11.78
N ILE A 134 -4.49 -13.66 12.49
CA ILE A 134 -4.31 -13.92 13.93
C ILE A 134 -2.98 -14.63 14.18
N GLN A 135 -2.65 -15.66 13.40
CA GLN A 135 -1.39 -16.39 13.57
C GLN A 135 -0.17 -15.52 13.22
N SER A 136 -0.30 -14.64 12.22
CA SER A 136 0.76 -13.68 11.90
C SER A 136 0.99 -12.69 13.03
N ILE A 137 -0.07 -12.13 13.63
CA ILE A 137 0.04 -11.23 14.78
C ILE A 137 0.70 -11.95 15.97
N TYR A 138 0.33 -13.21 16.23
CA TYR A 138 0.97 -14.01 17.27
C TYR A 138 2.44 -14.27 16.99
N ALA A 139 2.81 -14.57 15.74
CA ALA A 139 4.21 -14.75 15.35
C ALA A 139 5.04 -13.49 15.62
N VAL A 140 4.55 -12.34 15.12
CA VAL A 140 5.22 -11.04 15.33
C VAL A 140 5.33 -10.70 16.82
N GLY A 141 4.24 -10.88 17.60
CA GLY A 141 4.23 -10.62 19.04
C GLY A 141 5.17 -11.54 19.84
N ASN A 142 5.23 -12.81 19.45
CA ASN A 142 6.11 -13.80 20.09
C ASN A 142 7.61 -13.54 19.86
N GLY A 143 7.97 -12.84 18.76
CA GLY A 143 9.35 -12.48 18.48
C GLY A 143 9.95 -11.46 19.46
N GLN A 144 9.13 -10.66 20.15
CA GLN A 144 9.60 -9.63 21.09
C GLN A 144 10.69 -8.73 20.50
N ILE A 145 11.77 -8.43 21.25
CA ILE A 145 12.86 -7.55 20.81
C ILE A 145 13.92 -8.33 20.01
N THR A 146 14.36 -9.47 20.50
CA THR A 146 15.53 -10.22 19.99
C THR A 146 15.17 -11.43 19.14
N GLY A 147 13.89 -11.81 19.10
CA GLY A 147 13.44 -13.02 18.43
C GLY A 147 13.60 -14.28 19.27
N LYS A 148 13.08 -15.39 18.73
CA LYS A 148 13.20 -16.72 19.32
C LYS A 148 14.51 -17.42 18.94
N GLY A 149 15.16 -16.99 17.87
CA GLY A 149 16.33 -17.62 17.30
C GLY A 149 16.07 -18.08 15.85
N PHE A 150 17.13 -18.18 15.08
CA PHE A 150 17.07 -18.62 13.68
C PHE A 150 16.55 -20.04 13.58
N LEU A 151 15.48 -20.26 12.81
CA LEU A 151 14.75 -21.53 12.67
C LEU A 151 14.08 -22.06 13.96
N GLU A 152 13.95 -21.21 15.01
CA GLU A 152 13.30 -21.58 16.27
C GLU A 152 11.90 -20.93 16.44
N GLY A 153 11.38 -20.31 15.40
CA GLY A 153 10.03 -19.73 15.37
C GLY A 153 8.96 -20.82 15.48
N THR A 154 8.11 -20.74 16.49
CA THR A 154 7.07 -21.77 16.70
C THR A 154 5.93 -21.66 15.71
N GLN A 155 5.45 -20.44 15.39
CA GLN A 155 4.36 -20.24 14.45
C GLN A 155 4.81 -20.47 13.00
N THR A 156 6.01 -20.02 12.67
CA THR A 156 6.57 -20.09 11.32
C THR A 156 7.11 -21.48 10.99
N GLN A 157 7.81 -22.15 11.91
CA GLN A 157 8.39 -23.50 11.68
C GLN A 157 7.31 -24.59 11.66
N LEU A 158 6.30 -24.51 12.54
CA LEU A 158 5.18 -25.44 12.56
C LEU A 158 4.14 -25.15 11.44
N ARG A 159 4.39 -24.16 10.59
CA ARG A 159 3.55 -23.78 9.44
C ARG A 159 2.11 -23.47 9.82
N TYR A 160 1.90 -22.85 10.97
CA TYR A 160 0.56 -22.40 11.37
C TYR A 160 0.03 -21.26 10.50
N ILE A 161 0.87 -20.61 9.69
CA ILE A 161 0.50 -19.59 8.72
C ILE A 161 0.56 -20.19 7.31
N PRO A 162 -0.55 -20.62 6.69
CA PRO A 162 -0.53 -21.30 5.38
C PRO A 162 0.14 -20.51 4.25
N LYS A 163 -0.01 -19.17 4.25
CA LYS A 163 0.56 -18.25 3.25
C LYS A 163 1.77 -17.46 3.75
N GLN A 164 2.54 -18.03 4.69
CA GLN A 164 3.67 -17.31 5.30
C GLN A 164 4.74 -16.90 4.29
N TRP A 165 5.01 -17.70 3.26
CA TRP A 165 6.08 -17.43 2.29
C TRP A 165 5.73 -16.37 1.24
N THR A 166 4.47 -16.00 1.14
CA THR A 166 3.96 -15.00 0.17
C THR A 166 3.47 -13.74 0.88
N ASP A 167 2.25 -13.80 1.40
CA ASP A 167 1.51 -12.64 1.88
C ASP A 167 1.91 -12.22 3.30
N PHE A 168 2.38 -13.16 4.12
CA PHE A 168 2.73 -12.95 5.52
C PHE A 168 4.20 -13.21 5.81
N ILE A 169 5.08 -13.06 4.80
CA ILE A 169 6.51 -13.36 4.95
C ILE A 169 7.18 -12.52 6.05
N PHE A 170 6.71 -11.29 6.29
CA PHE A 170 7.25 -10.44 7.34
C PHE A 170 7.17 -11.06 8.73
N SER A 171 6.19 -11.94 8.99
CA SER A 171 6.08 -12.65 10.26
C SER A 171 7.28 -13.55 10.56
N VAL A 172 7.98 -14.06 9.54
CA VAL A 172 9.16 -14.92 9.71
C VAL A 172 10.33 -14.16 10.35
N PRO A 173 10.89 -13.11 9.73
CA PRO A 173 11.97 -12.34 10.37
C PRO A 173 11.53 -11.66 11.67
N ALA A 174 10.24 -11.34 11.82
CA ALA A 174 9.73 -10.76 13.06
C ALA A 174 9.64 -11.79 14.19
N GLU A 175 9.35 -13.06 13.95
CA GLU A 175 9.35 -14.11 14.97
C GLU A 175 10.76 -14.59 15.30
N GLU A 176 11.60 -14.85 14.29
CA GLU A 176 12.93 -15.45 14.48
C GLU A 176 13.95 -14.45 15.02
N PHE A 177 13.95 -13.20 14.51
CA PHE A 177 14.90 -12.14 14.90
C PHE A 177 14.25 -10.99 15.67
N GLY A 178 12.96 -11.08 15.98
CA GLY A 178 12.23 -10.11 16.76
C GLY A 178 12.09 -8.75 16.09
N PHE A 179 11.89 -7.72 16.93
CA PHE A 179 11.80 -6.33 16.47
C PHE A 179 13.05 -5.89 15.70
N ILE A 180 14.24 -6.37 16.12
CA ILE A 180 15.51 -6.06 15.44
C ILE A 180 15.50 -6.60 14.02
N GLY A 181 15.03 -7.83 13.79
CA GLY A 181 14.89 -8.41 12.44
C GLY A 181 13.90 -7.65 11.59
N GLY A 182 12.71 -7.35 12.15
CA GLY A 182 11.69 -6.59 11.45
C GLY A 182 12.17 -5.19 11.03
N ILE A 183 12.83 -4.45 11.94
CA ILE A 183 13.32 -3.11 11.63
C ILE A 183 14.51 -3.13 10.65
N THR A 184 15.31 -4.19 10.66
CA THR A 184 16.40 -4.38 9.69
C THR A 184 15.84 -4.56 8.28
N VAL A 185 14.84 -5.43 8.11
CA VAL A 185 14.15 -5.62 6.82
C VAL A 185 13.53 -4.32 6.33
N LEU A 186 12.78 -3.64 7.20
CA LEU A 186 12.17 -2.34 6.85
C LEU A 186 13.23 -1.30 6.50
N GLY A 187 14.31 -1.21 7.28
CA GLY A 187 15.41 -0.26 7.07
C GLY A 187 16.10 -0.44 5.71
N LEU A 188 16.35 -1.70 5.30
CA LEU A 188 16.95 -1.99 3.99
C LEU A 188 16.01 -1.58 2.84
N LEU A 189 14.72 -1.85 2.96
CA LEU A 189 13.72 -1.43 1.96
C LEU A 189 13.59 0.09 1.91
N VAL A 190 13.54 0.77 3.06
CA VAL A 190 13.53 2.24 3.13
C VAL A 190 14.81 2.83 2.52
N MET A 191 15.97 2.25 2.80
CA MET A 191 17.25 2.68 2.18
C MET A 191 17.19 2.59 0.65
N LEU A 192 16.65 1.51 0.10
CA LEU A 192 16.46 1.35 -1.35
C LEU A 192 15.52 2.43 -1.92
N MET A 193 14.40 2.69 -1.25
CA MET A 193 13.44 3.74 -1.65
C MET A 193 14.08 5.14 -1.60
N MET A 194 14.84 5.45 -0.54
CA MET A 194 15.55 6.72 -0.41
C MET A 194 16.62 6.89 -1.51
N ARG A 195 17.32 5.82 -1.89
CA ARG A 195 18.24 5.85 -3.03
C ARG A 195 17.51 6.10 -4.35
N ALA A 196 16.34 5.50 -4.55
CA ALA A 196 15.53 5.75 -5.74
C ALA A 196 15.08 7.22 -5.84
N ILE A 197 14.66 7.81 -4.71
CA ILE A 197 14.27 9.23 -4.62
C ILE A 197 15.48 10.14 -4.90
N ALA A 198 16.65 9.84 -4.33
CA ALA A 198 17.88 10.60 -4.59
C ALA A 198 18.26 10.56 -6.09
N ILE A 199 18.19 9.39 -6.74
CA ILE A 199 18.43 9.25 -8.18
C ILE A 199 17.41 10.06 -8.97
N ALA A 200 16.14 10.05 -8.56
CA ALA A 200 15.08 10.83 -9.21
C ALA A 200 15.32 12.35 -9.14
N GLN A 201 15.90 12.84 -8.04
CA GLN A 201 16.27 14.25 -7.86
C GLN A 201 17.47 14.66 -8.72
N GLU A 202 18.47 13.80 -8.83
CA GLU A 202 19.72 14.07 -9.54
C GLU A 202 19.57 13.93 -11.06
N THR A 203 18.66 13.08 -11.54
CA THR A 203 18.55 12.78 -12.97
C THR A 203 18.04 13.97 -13.78
N ARG A 204 18.69 14.24 -14.94
CA ARG A 204 18.31 15.35 -15.84
C ARG A 204 17.05 15.06 -16.67
N SER A 205 16.73 13.80 -16.86
CA SER A 205 15.57 13.37 -17.65
C SER A 205 14.33 13.32 -16.77
N LYS A 206 13.34 14.15 -17.06
CA LYS A 206 12.02 14.11 -16.38
C LYS A 206 11.37 12.73 -16.46
N TYR A 207 11.49 12.04 -17.59
CA TYR A 207 10.98 10.69 -17.77
C TYR A 207 11.63 9.71 -16.78
N MET A 208 12.97 9.69 -16.72
CA MET A 208 13.67 8.80 -15.78
C MET A 208 13.40 9.14 -14.31
N SER A 209 13.24 10.42 -13.99
CA SER A 209 12.82 10.86 -12.65
C SER A 209 11.46 10.26 -12.26
N ILE A 210 10.47 10.36 -13.15
CA ILE A 210 9.12 9.79 -12.94
C ILE A 210 9.18 8.26 -12.80
N VAL A 211 9.98 7.57 -13.62
CA VAL A 211 10.16 6.12 -13.53
C VAL A 211 10.76 5.70 -12.18
N CYS A 212 11.78 6.42 -11.69
CA CYS A 212 12.38 6.16 -10.37
C CYS A 212 11.37 6.36 -9.23
N ILE A 213 10.57 7.42 -9.29
CA ILE A 213 9.54 7.69 -8.29
C ILE A 213 8.41 6.68 -8.37
N GLY A 214 7.95 6.31 -9.57
CA GLY A 214 6.95 5.25 -9.74
C GLY A 214 7.41 3.93 -9.12
N GLY A 215 8.66 3.54 -9.36
CA GLY A 215 9.27 2.36 -8.74
C GLY A 215 9.38 2.47 -7.22
N ALA A 216 9.83 3.62 -6.70
CA ALA A 216 9.89 3.87 -5.25
C ALA A 216 8.50 3.79 -4.60
N SER A 217 7.48 4.37 -5.24
CA SER A 217 6.09 4.34 -4.76
C SER A 217 5.51 2.93 -4.75
N LEU A 218 5.83 2.11 -5.76
CA LEU A 218 5.45 0.70 -5.82
C LEU A 218 6.08 -0.07 -4.66
N LEU A 219 7.40 0.03 -4.48
CA LEU A 219 8.12 -0.63 -3.38
C LEU A 219 7.58 -0.19 -2.01
N PHE A 220 7.32 1.10 -1.85
CA PHE A 220 6.74 1.65 -0.63
C PHE A 220 5.37 1.06 -0.33
N TYR A 221 4.47 1.06 -1.32
CA TYR A 221 3.11 0.55 -1.12
C TYR A 221 3.08 -0.94 -0.83
N HIS A 222 3.88 -1.74 -1.57
CA HIS A 222 4.02 -3.17 -1.30
C HIS A 222 4.51 -3.44 0.11
N THR A 223 5.54 -2.70 0.55
CA THR A 223 6.10 -2.81 1.91
C THR A 223 5.07 -2.44 2.97
N LEU A 224 4.38 -1.30 2.78
CA LEU A 224 3.36 -0.80 3.69
C LEU A 224 2.22 -1.80 3.87
N ILE A 225 1.68 -2.32 2.76
CA ILE A 225 0.56 -3.26 2.82
C ILE A 225 0.99 -4.60 3.40
N ASN A 226 2.12 -5.18 2.95
CA ASN A 226 2.55 -6.49 3.43
C ASN A 226 2.84 -6.49 4.94
N ILE A 227 3.61 -5.50 5.41
CA ILE A 227 3.88 -5.35 6.86
C ILE A 227 2.58 -5.04 7.60
N GLY A 228 1.75 -4.13 7.07
CA GLY A 228 0.47 -3.78 7.67
C GLY A 228 -0.48 -4.98 7.81
N MET A 229 -0.53 -5.87 6.80
CA MET A 229 -1.28 -7.13 6.88
C MET A 229 -0.73 -8.06 7.97
N ALA A 230 0.61 -8.20 8.05
CA ALA A 230 1.25 -9.09 8.99
C ALA A 230 1.02 -8.68 10.47
N ILE A 231 0.87 -7.39 10.74
CA ILE A 231 0.59 -6.85 12.08
C ILE A 231 -0.91 -6.52 12.30
N GLY A 232 -1.78 -6.85 11.33
CA GLY A 232 -3.23 -6.65 11.45
C GLY A 232 -3.72 -5.21 11.27
N LEU A 233 -2.89 -4.28 10.74
CA LEU A 233 -3.26 -2.89 10.50
C LEU A 233 -3.86 -2.64 9.12
N MET A 234 -3.76 -3.61 8.19
CA MET A 234 -4.27 -3.52 6.83
C MET A 234 -5.04 -4.77 6.45
N PRO A 235 -6.08 -4.65 5.59
CA PRO A 235 -6.82 -5.81 5.11
C PRO A 235 -5.94 -6.73 4.25
N VAL A 236 -6.27 -8.01 4.20
CA VAL A 236 -5.54 -9.01 3.41
C VAL A 236 -5.77 -8.76 1.92
N MET A 237 -4.72 -8.32 1.22
CA MET A 237 -4.76 -7.96 -0.21
C MET A 237 -3.95 -8.91 -1.10
N GLY A 238 -3.12 -9.79 -0.52
CA GLY A 238 -2.28 -10.71 -1.32
C GLY A 238 -1.12 -10.00 -2.01
N ILE A 239 -0.57 -8.93 -1.42
CA ILE A 239 0.53 -8.15 -1.97
C ILE A 239 1.85 -8.64 -1.38
N PRO A 240 2.81 -9.10 -2.21
CA PRO A 240 4.09 -9.63 -1.72
C PRO A 240 5.01 -8.54 -1.19
N LEU A 241 5.85 -8.87 -0.20
CA LEU A 241 6.93 -7.99 0.26
C LEU A 241 8.08 -8.01 -0.76
N PRO A 242 8.52 -6.83 -1.26
CA PRO A 242 9.57 -6.77 -2.27
C PRO A 242 10.84 -7.50 -1.87
N PHE A 243 11.41 -8.30 -2.79
CA PHE A 243 12.66 -9.07 -2.67
C PHE A 243 12.65 -10.21 -1.64
N ILE A 244 11.66 -10.27 -0.74
CA ILE A 244 11.63 -11.23 0.37
C ILE A 244 10.57 -12.30 0.16
N SER A 245 9.36 -11.91 -0.31
CA SER A 245 8.30 -12.88 -0.59
C SER A 245 8.68 -13.85 -1.69
N SER A 246 8.30 -15.11 -1.50
CA SER A 246 8.42 -16.12 -2.54
C SER A 246 7.47 -15.82 -3.70
N GLY A 247 8.02 -15.52 -4.87
CA GLY A 247 7.26 -15.25 -6.08
C GLY A 247 8.21 -14.90 -7.22
N GLY A 248 8.38 -15.83 -8.19
CA GLY A 248 9.32 -15.60 -9.31
C GLY A 248 8.98 -14.36 -10.11
N SER A 249 7.70 -14.13 -10.43
CA SER A 249 7.23 -12.94 -11.15
C SER A 249 7.46 -11.64 -10.37
N SER A 250 7.16 -11.63 -9.08
CA SER A 250 7.39 -10.47 -8.21
C SER A 250 8.88 -10.11 -8.13
N LEU A 251 9.75 -11.12 -7.97
CA LEU A 251 11.20 -10.89 -7.92
C LEU A 251 11.71 -10.29 -9.24
N VAL A 252 11.30 -10.86 -10.39
CA VAL A 252 11.71 -10.33 -11.71
C VAL A 252 11.25 -8.88 -11.89
N VAL A 253 10.01 -8.54 -11.55
CA VAL A 253 9.50 -7.17 -11.63
C VAL A 253 10.31 -6.22 -10.74
N ASN A 254 10.58 -6.60 -9.49
CA ASN A 254 11.39 -5.80 -8.58
C ASN A 254 12.82 -5.59 -9.09
N MET A 255 13.45 -6.62 -9.70
CA MET A 255 14.78 -6.50 -10.33
C MET A 255 14.74 -5.57 -11.55
N VAL A 256 13.69 -5.63 -12.37
CA VAL A 256 13.52 -4.71 -13.52
C VAL A 256 13.39 -3.27 -13.04
N ILE A 257 12.63 -3.01 -11.98
CA ILE A 257 12.49 -1.67 -11.38
C ILE A 257 13.86 -1.15 -10.93
N VAL A 258 14.64 -1.95 -10.20
CA VAL A 258 16.00 -1.57 -9.79
C VAL A 258 16.91 -1.37 -11.00
N GLY A 259 16.77 -2.19 -12.05
CA GLY A 259 17.49 -2.01 -13.32
C GLY A 259 17.23 -0.65 -13.96
N PHE A 260 15.98 -0.18 -13.98
CA PHE A 260 15.64 1.17 -14.47
C PHE A 260 16.26 2.27 -13.59
N MET A 261 16.22 2.11 -12.25
CA MET A 261 16.86 3.06 -11.33
C MET A 261 18.39 3.15 -11.56
N LEU A 262 19.05 2.00 -11.75
CA LEU A 262 20.48 1.95 -12.05
C LEU A 262 20.80 2.57 -13.42
N ASN A 263 19.95 2.38 -14.43
CA ASN A 263 20.11 3.01 -15.72
C ASN A 263 19.99 4.54 -15.62
N ALA A 264 19.01 5.03 -14.88
CA ALA A 264 18.85 6.46 -14.61
C ALA A 264 20.08 7.06 -13.91
N TYR A 265 20.64 6.35 -12.92
CA TYR A 265 21.87 6.75 -12.23
C TYR A 265 23.09 6.81 -13.16
N ARG A 266 23.27 5.79 -14.03
CA ARG A 266 24.37 5.76 -15.02
C ARG A 266 24.25 6.86 -16.05
N ALA A 267 23.04 7.13 -16.54
CA ALA A 267 22.78 8.20 -17.51
C ALA A 267 23.10 9.59 -16.94
N HIS A 268 22.91 9.80 -15.64
CA HIS A 268 23.28 11.04 -14.98
C HIS A 268 24.79 11.26 -14.91
N ARG A 269 25.57 10.18 -14.67
CA ARG A 269 27.04 10.24 -14.50
C ARG A 269 27.84 10.34 -15.80
N LYS A 270 27.24 10.08 -16.97
CA LYS A 270 27.95 10.24 -18.23
C LYS A 270 28.23 11.71 -18.49
N PRO A 271 29.52 12.13 -18.73
CA PRO A 271 29.83 13.46 -19.22
C PRO A 271 29.07 13.72 -20.52
N LYS A 272 28.67 14.96 -20.75
CA LYS A 272 28.26 15.38 -22.09
C LYS A 272 29.55 15.44 -22.94
N ASP A 273 29.70 14.53 -23.91
CA ASP A 273 30.58 14.72 -25.04
C ASP A 273 30.08 15.85 -25.91
#